data_931acc728f0512a45bfa44ef18c203b3
#
_entry.id   931acc728f0512a45bfa44ef18c203b3
#
_cell.length_a   1.000
_cell.length_b   1.000
_cell.length_c   1.000
_cell.angle_alpha   90.00
_cell.angle_beta   90.00
_cell.angle_gamma   90.00
#
_symmetry.space_group_name_H-M   'P 1'
#
loop_
_entity.id
_entity.type
_entity.pdbx_description
1 polymer ?
#
loop_
_entity_poly.entity_id
_entity_poly.type
_entity_poly.pdbx_seq_one_letter_code
_entity_poly.pdbx_strand_id
1 'polypeptide(L)'
;MSKPVNRFYEFGEFRLEPSERVLRRAGQVVPLPPKAFDLLLVLIEESGHLVTKDELLRRVWAGDVVEEANLSHNVYKLREALGEKQNGAKFIETVPRSGYRFVAEVTEVTGGKQPEVLVSAEASPAQLPTATNRRWIGFSVLLVVLTAVAIYLVWPRHATTGVAIHSLAVLPFQPLSSEGRDETLELGMADALITKLSNVHQIVVRPTSAILKYTGNTTNAVAAGREQSVDAVIDGKVQKVGDRIRVTVQLLRVADGASLWAESFDDQFTNVFSVQDSISERAARALVSQISGEDSQRVAKHFTDNIQAYQLYLKGRYEWSKFSAPGIASSISYYNQAIALDPAYALAYAGLGDAYSVQGAMGISSPRETAPLSRRAVDQALKYDSSLPEAHQAAGGLALLYEHDWPTAKRELDRAIELNLNLTDAHQLLGYYWEVMNDLVRARAELEKAQQTSPLTTVVNMDLGNLAYYQRDYDQAITLYERAHKLDAEFISLPFFPAQAYERKGDYAKSIELLQDALRRSPDAPALLTLLGTAYARSGKNIEARTVQAKLEQREQTGFVSPFMMSILYTALNDNDRAFAELNRALEIRDPQLIWVKLDPQLDPLHEDKRFAELLQRMGIG
;
A
#
# COMPACT_ATOMS: atom_id res chain seq x y z
N MET A 1 -55.86 -14.87 -9.74
CA MET A 1 -54.49 -14.36 -9.92
C MET A 1 -53.85 -15.11 -11.02
N SER A 2 -53.79 -14.53 -12.22
CA SER A 2 -53.17 -15.16 -13.43
C SER A 2 -51.67 -15.27 -13.21
N LYS A 3 -51.10 -16.43 -13.48
CA LYS A 3 -49.64 -16.66 -13.52
C LYS A 3 -49.01 -15.71 -14.55
N PRO A 4 -47.84 -15.10 -14.26
CA PRO A 4 -47.16 -14.29 -15.24
C PRO A 4 -46.78 -15.14 -16.45
N VAL A 5 -47.08 -14.62 -17.62
CA VAL A 5 -46.71 -15.24 -18.91
C VAL A 5 -45.19 -15.05 -19.03
N ASN A 6 -44.44 -16.18 -19.09
CA ASN A 6 -42.98 -16.12 -19.32
C ASN A 6 -42.73 -15.64 -20.76
N ARG A 7 -42.26 -14.40 -20.89
CA ARG A 7 -41.79 -13.82 -22.14
C ARG A 7 -40.27 -14.00 -22.23
N PHE A 8 -39.76 -14.39 -23.39
CA PHE A 8 -38.34 -14.39 -23.70
C PHE A 8 -38.11 -13.91 -25.13
N TYR A 9 -36.91 -13.36 -25.37
CA TYR A 9 -36.51 -12.81 -26.66
C TYR A 9 -35.37 -13.65 -27.24
N GLU A 10 -35.48 -14.03 -28.52
CA GLU A 10 -34.44 -14.74 -29.25
C GLU A 10 -33.89 -13.88 -30.38
N PHE A 11 -32.55 -13.80 -30.48
CA PHE A 11 -31.83 -13.08 -31.51
C PHE A 11 -30.46 -13.72 -31.78
N GLY A 12 -30.23 -14.10 -33.04
CA GLY A 12 -29.05 -14.87 -33.41
C GLY A 12 -28.91 -16.14 -32.56
N GLU A 13 -27.80 -16.33 -31.88
CA GLU A 13 -27.54 -17.48 -30.99
C GLU A 13 -27.97 -17.22 -29.53
N PHE A 14 -28.58 -16.06 -29.28
CA PHE A 14 -28.89 -15.60 -27.93
C PHE A 14 -30.36 -15.72 -27.60
N ARG A 15 -30.61 -16.01 -26.30
CA ARG A 15 -31.94 -15.99 -25.69
C ARG A 15 -31.89 -15.17 -24.41
N LEU A 16 -32.70 -14.11 -24.35
CA LEU A 16 -32.88 -13.27 -23.19
C LEU A 16 -34.15 -13.69 -22.43
N GLU A 17 -34.00 -14.00 -21.17
CA GLU A 17 -35.09 -14.37 -20.24
C GLU A 17 -35.28 -13.28 -19.19
N PRO A 18 -36.20 -12.29 -19.39
CA PRO A 18 -36.37 -11.14 -18.52
C PRO A 18 -36.80 -11.51 -17.09
N SER A 19 -37.65 -12.52 -16.92
CA SER A 19 -38.12 -12.97 -15.60
C SER A 19 -37.00 -13.53 -14.71
N GLU A 20 -36.03 -14.22 -15.33
CA GLU A 20 -34.88 -14.81 -14.64
C GLU A 20 -33.64 -13.89 -14.68
N ARG A 21 -33.72 -12.76 -15.41
CA ARG A 21 -32.60 -11.83 -15.65
C ARG A 21 -31.36 -12.52 -16.21
N VAL A 22 -31.55 -13.45 -17.16
CA VAL A 22 -30.47 -14.26 -17.72
C VAL A 22 -30.40 -14.09 -19.25
N LEU A 23 -29.18 -13.89 -19.75
CA LEU A 23 -28.83 -14.02 -21.16
C LEU A 23 -28.18 -15.40 -21.38
N ARG A 24 -28.64 -16.16 -22.40
CA ARG A 24 -28.03 -17.43 -22.79
C ARG A 24 -27.52 -17.35 -24.22
N ARG A 25 -26.42 -18.04 -24.51
CA ARG A 25 -25.89 -18.30 -25.84
C ARG A 25 -25.79 -19.80 -26.03
N ALA A 26 -26.47 -20.36 -27.02
CA ALA A 26 -26.51 -21.80 -27.25
C ALA A 26 -26.77 -22.62 -25.96
N GLY A 27 -27.68 -22.15 -25.10
CA GLY A 27 -28.06 -22.77 -23.83
C GLY A 27 -27.15 -22.47 -22.64
N GLN A 28 -25.97 -21.90 -22.84
CA GLN A 28 -25.06 -21.51 -21.76
C GLN A 28 -25.31 -20.07 -21.27
N VAL A 29 -25.20 -19.84 -19.96
CA VAL A 29 -25.40 -18.50 -19.37
C VAL A 29 -24.24 -17.58 -19.73
N VAL A 30 -24.57 -16.41 -20.30
CA VAL A 30 -23.62 -15.31 -20.55
C VAL A 30 -23.75 -14.30 -19.41
N PRO A 31 -22.72 -14.13 -18.58
CA PRO A 31 -22.80 -13.20 -17.44
C PRO A 31 -22.86 -11.75 -17.93
N LEU A 32 -23.85 -11.00 -17.43
CA LEU A 32 -24.00 -9.57 -17.69
C LEU A 32 -24.12 -8.79 -16.38
N PRO A 33 -23.45 -7.63 -16.27
CA PRO A 33 -23.73 -6.69 -15.17
C PRO A 33 -25.21 -6.29 -15.15
N PRO A 34 -25.82 -6.06 -13.96
CA PRO A 34 -27.26 -5.77 -13.86
C PRO A 34 -27.74 -4.62 -14.77
N LYS A 35 -26.99 -3.51 -14.84
CA LYS A 35 -27.33 -2.35 -15.69
C LYS A 35 -27.10 -2.62 -17.18
N ALA A 36 -26.14 -3.47 -17.54
CA ALA A 36 -25.96 -3.91 -18.92
C ALA A 36 -27.11 -4.83 -19.36
N PHE A 37 -27.64 -5.68 -18.47
CA PHE A 37 -28.83 -6.48 -18.72
C PHE A 37 -30.06 -5.61 -18.96
N ASP A 38 -30.33 -4.61 -18.08
CA ASP A 38 -31.44 -3.69 -18.22
C ASP A 38 -31.34 -2.89 -19.52
N LEU A 39 -30.13 -2.45 -19.88
CA LEU A 39 -29.85 -1.76 -21.12
C LEU A 39 -30.12 -2.64 -22.35
N LEU A 40 -29.70 -3.90 -22.32
CA LEU A 40 -29.98 -4.87 -23.38
C LEU A 40 -31.48 -5.09 -23.54
N LEU A 41 -32.21 -5.25 -22.44
CA LEU A 41 -33.66 -5.43 -22.46
C LEU A 41 -34.37 -4.26 -23.13
N VAL A 42 -34.04 -3.01 -22.75
CA VAL A 42 -34.60 -1.80 -23.37
C VAL A 42 -34.28 -1.74 -24.86
N LEU A 43 -33.05 -2.06 -25.26
CA LEU A 43 -32.64 -2.05 -26.68
C LEU A 43 -33.35 -3.11 -27.52
N ILE A 44 -33.63 -4.28 -26.92
CA ILE A 44 -34.36 -5.37 -27.56
C ILE A 44 -35.85 -5.08 -27.71
N GLU A 45 -36.47 -4.49 -26.66
CA GLU A 45 -37.87 -4.05 -26.71
C GLU A 45 -38.13 -3.01 -27.79
N GLU A 46 -37.12 -2.17 -28.08
CA GLU A 46 -37.14 -1.13 -29.11
C GLU A 46 -36.34 -1.57 -30.37
N SER A 47 -36.26 -2.87 -30.65
CA SER A 47 -35.46 -3.40 -31.75
C SER A 47 -35.81 -2.73 -33.10
N GLY A 48 -34.80 -2.36 -33.86
CA GLY A 48 -34.91 -1.64 -35.13
C GLY A 48 -35.08 -0.12 -34.99
N HIS A 49 -35.42 0.39 -33.79
CA HIS A 49 -35.62 1.83 -33.56
C HIS A 49 -34.41 2.46 -32.84
N LEU A 50 -34.22 3.76 -33.08
CA LEU A 50 -33.21 4.55 -32.36
C LEU A 50 -33.73 4.88 -30.97
N VAL A 51 -33.00 4.44 -29.92
CA VAL A 51 -33.24 4.89 -28.55
C VAL A 51 -32.23 5.96 -28.19
N THR A 52 -32.70 7.15 -27.79
CA THR A 52 -31.84 8.27 -27.47
C THR A 52 -31.06 8.02 -26.18
N LYS A 53 -29.90 8.68 -26.01
CA LYS A 53 -29.09 8.57 -24.79
C LYS A 53 -29.88 8.95 -23.52
N ASP A 54 -30.64 10.05 -23.60
CA ASP A 54 -31.47 10.53 -22.50
C ASP A 54 -32.59 9.55 -22.13
N GLU A 55 -33.15 8.87 -23.11
CA GLU A 55 -34.17 7.86 -22.89
C GLU A 55 -33.59 6.59 -22.25
N LEU A 56 -32.41 6.13 -22.72
CA LEU A 56 -31.70 5.01 -22.11
C LEU A 56 -31.32 5.32 -20.67
N LEU A 57 -30.81 6.52 -20.40
CA LEU A 57 -30.46 6.95 -19.05
C LEU A 57 -31.70 6.96 -18.14
N ARG A 58 -32.84 7.52 -18.60
CA ARG A 58 -34.08 7.54 -17.82
C ARG A 58 -34.64 6.15 -17.53
N ARG A 59 -34.64 5.23 -18.54
CA ARG A 59 -35.25 3.89 -18.40
C ARG A 59 -34.38 2.93 -17.60
N VAL A 60 -33.06 3.00 -17.75
CA VAL A 60 -32.12 2.06 -17.11
C VAL A 60 -31.64 2.55 -15.73
N TRP A 61 -31.55 3.88 -15.55
CA TRP A 61 -31.09 4.50 -14.29
C TRP A 61 -32.17 5.42 -13.68
N ALA A 62 -33.42 4.99 -13.71
CA ALA A 62 -34.53 5.77 -13.18
C ALA A 62 -34.28 6.24 -11.75
N GLY A 63 -34.06 7.53 -11.53
CA GLY A 63 -33.82 8.16 -10.21
C GLY A 63 -32.35 8.43 -9.86
N ASP A 64 -31.38 7.96 -10.65
CA ASP A 64 -29.97 8.23 -10.43
C ASP A 64 -29.46 9.31 -11.41
N VAL A 65 -28.67 10.27 -10.94
CA VAL A 65 -27.95 11.20 -11.82
C VAL A 65 -26.72 10.49 -12.35
N VAL A 66 -26.74 10.08 -13.62
CA VAL A 66 -25.68 9.27 -14.23
C VAL A 66 -25.12 9.98 -15.46
N GLU A 67 -23.79 10.05 -15.57
CA GLU A 67 -23.10 10.62 -16.71
C GLU A 67 -23.18 9.71 -17.96
N GLU A 68 -23.12 10.30 -19.16
CA GLU A 68 -23.10 9.58 -20.45
C GLU A 68 -21.95 8.55 -20.56
N ALA A 69 -20.87 8.74 -19.82
CA ALA A 69 -19.74 7.80 -19.74
C ALA A 69 -20.18 6.41 -19.26
N ASN A 70 -21.11 6.34 -18.29
CA ASN A 70 -21.64 5.08 -17.77
C ASN A 70 -22.49 4.33 -18.81
N LEU A 71 -23.27 5.06 -19.60
CA LEU A 71 -24.03 4.47 -20.71
C LEU A 71 -23.07 3.86 -21.75
N SER A 72 -22.06 4.61 -22.15
CA SER A 72 -21.04 4.17 -23.11
C SER A 72 -20.27 2.95 -22.62
N HIS A 73 -19.94 2.88 -21.33
CA HIS A 73 -19.28 1.73 -20.69
C HIS A 73 -20.17 0.48 -20.72
N ASN A 74 -21.47 0.60 -20.40
CA ASN A 74 -22.39 -0.54 -20.42
C ASN A 74 -22.66 -1.03 -21.84
N VAL A 75 -22.73 -0.16 -22.85
CA VAL A 75 -22.79 -0.54 -24.27
C VAL A 75 -21.52 -1.29 -24.69
N TYR A 76 -20.34 -0.86 -24.24
CA TYR A 76 -19.09 -1.59 -24.49
C TYR A 76 -19.12 -3.00 -23.90
N LYS A 77 -19.59 -3.16 -22.64
CA LYS A 77 -19.76 -4.46 -21.99
C LYS A 77 -20.75 -5.37 -22.70
N LEU A 78 -21.83 -4.81 -23.21
CA LEU A 78 -22.80 -5.55 -24.03
C LEU A 78 -22.17 -6.08 -25.34
N ARG A 79 -21.43 -5.25 -26.04
CA ARG A 79 -20.74 -5.65 -27.28
C ARG A 79 -19.70 -6.74 -27.04
N GLU A 80 -19.01 -6.67 -25.90
CA GLU A 80 -18.07 -7.69 -25.48
C GLU A 80 -18.78 -9.03 -25.21
N ALA A 81 -19.88 -9.01 -24.45
CA ALA A 81 -20.67 -10.20 -24.11
C ALA A 81 -21.38 -10.83 -25.33
N LEU A 82 -21.81 -9.99 -26.27
CA LEU A 82 -22.41 -10.44 -27.53
C LEU A 82 -21.36 -10.89 -28.56
N GLY A 83 -20.07 -10.74 -28.30
CA GLY A 83 -18.99 -11.20 -29.17
C GLY A 83 -18.81 -10.39 -30.45
N GLU A 84 -19.30 -9.14 -30.52
CA GLU A 84 -19.21 -8.31 -31.73
C GLU A 84 -17.78 -8.11 -32.25
N LYS A 85 -16.79 -8.10 -31.34
CA LYS A 85 -15.37 -7.97 -31.71
C LYS A 85 -14.74 -9.25 -32.28
N GLN A 86 -15.31 -10.41 -31.98
CA GLN A 86 -14.71 -11.70 -32.33
C GLN A 86 -15.33 -12.33 -33.59
N ASN A 87 -16.62 -12.09 -33.82
CA ASN A 87 -17.37 -12.79 -34.87
C ASN A 87 -17.83 -11.87 -36.04
N GLY A 88 -17.52 -10.57 -35.99
CA GLY A 88 -17.96 -9.63 -37.04
C GLY A 88 -19.48 -9.36 -37.08
N ALA A 89 -20.27 -9.99 -36.21
CA ALA A 89 -21.70 -9.75 -36.10
C ALA A 89 -21.94 -8.43 -35.36
N LYS A 90 -22.80 -7.59 -35.89
CA LYS A 90 -23.14 -6.29 -35.27
C LYS A 90 -24.57 -6.39 -34.73
N PHE A 91 -24.70 -6.28 -33.39
CA PHE A 91 -26.00 -6.30 -32.71
C PHE A 91 -26.44 -4.88 -32.30
N ILE A 92 -25.49 -4.02 -31.92
CA ILE A 92 -25.74 -2.67 -31.42
C ILE A 92 -25.06 -1.63 -32.32
N GLU A 93 -25.84 -0.81 -32.99
CA GLU A 93 -25.36 0.31 -33.78
C GLU A 93 -25.27 1.58 -32.94
N THR A 94 -24.16 2.32 -33.06
CA THR A 94 -24.07 3.67 -32.50
C THR A 94 -24.52 4.68 -33.55
N VAL A 95 -25.51 5.50 -33.21
CA VAL A 95 -25.90 6.66 -34.01
C VAL A 95 -25.22 7.89 -33.39
N PRO A 96 -24.22 8.48 -34.05
CA PRO A 96 -23.42 9.56 -33.49
C PRO A 96 -24.28 10.71 -32.96
N ARG A 97 -23.96 11.17 -31.75
CA ARG A 97 -24.64 12.26 -31.02
C ARG A 97 -26.10 12.00 -30.62
N SER A 98 -26.73 10.91 -31.05
CA SER A 98 -28.16 10.64 -30.83
C SER A 98 -28.41 9.51 -29.84
N GLY A 99 -27.79 8.33 -30.03
CA GLY A 99 -28.07 7.16 -29.16
C GLY A 99 -27.61 5.85 -29.75
N TYR A 100 -28.38 4.79 -29.48
CA TYR A 100 -28.08 3.43 -29.90
C TYR A 100 -29.30 2.75 -30.49
N ARG A 101 -29.07 1.80 -31.40
CA ARG A 101 -30.10 1.00 -32.07
C ARG A 101 -29.71 -0.47 -32.00
N PHE A 102 -30.66 -1.34 -31.66
CA PHE A 102 -30.49 -2.79 -31.81
C PHE A 102 -30.82 -3.19 -33.24
N VAL A 103 -29.88 -3.82 -33.93
CA VAL A 103 -29.99 -4.05 -35.39
C VAL A 103 -30.18 -5.52 -35.76
N ALA A 104 -30.10 -6.45 -34.79
CA ALA A 104 -30.41 -7.84 -35.05
C ALA A 104 -31.93 -8.10 -35.05
N GLU A 105 -32.38 -9.06 -35.82
CA GLU A 105 -33.75 -9.51 -35.81
C GLU A 105 -34.10 -10.17 -34.48
N VAL A 106 -35.18 -9.71 -33.82
CA VAL A 106 -35.62 -10.21 -32.52
C VAL A 106 -36.96 -10.90 -32.67
N THR A 107 -37.06 -12.13 -32.18
CA THR A 107 -38.32 -12.86 -32.09
C THR A 107 -38.79 -12.93 -30.64
N GLU A 108 -39.97 -12.38 -30.36
CA GLU A 108 -40.61 -12.50 -29.04
C GLU A 108 -41.36 -13.85 -29.00
N VAL A 109 -41.01 -14.70 -28.01
CA VAL A 109 -41.66 -16.01 -27.81
C VAL A 109 -42.41 -15.98 -26.48
N THR A 110 -43.73 -16.06 -26.56
CA THR A 110 -44.65 -16.19 -25.41
C THR A 110 -44.86 -17.66 -25.08
N GLY A 111 -44.29 -18.12 -23.96
CA GLY A 111 -44.18 -19.54 -23.65
C GLY A 111 -45.42 -20.18 -23.06
N GLY A 112 -45.83 -21.26 -23.72
CA GLY A 112 -46.54 -22.37 -23.14
C GLY A 112 -45.93 -23.65 -23.72
N LYS A 113 -45.31 -24.46 -22.82
CA LYS A 113 -44.78 -25.82 -23.04
C LYS A 113 -43.50 -25.97 -23.89
N GLN A 114 -42.58 -26.73 -23.33
CA GLN A 114 -41.42 -27.29 -24.00
C GLN A 114 -41.81 -27.90 -25.36
N PRO A 115 -41.06 -27.71 -26.45
CA PRO A 115 -41.23 -28.47 -27.67
C PRO A 115 -40.64 -29.87 -27.46
N GLU A 116 -41.52 -30.88 -27.45
CA GLU A 116 -41.18 -32.24 -27.79
C GLU A 116 -40.60 -32.24 -29.21
N VAL A 117 -39.50 -32.94 -29.37
CA VAL A 117 -38.87 -33.20 -30.66
C VAL A 117 -39.83 -34.05 -31.52
N LEU A 118 -40.48 -33.45 -32.49
CA LEU A 118 -41.21 -34.15 -33.55
C LEU A 118 -40.19 -34.74 -34.55
N VAL A 119 -39.98 -36.04 -34.40
CA VAL A 119 -39.37 -36.86 -35.45
C VAL A 119 -40.48 -37.19 -36.45
N SER A 120 -40.42 -36.64 -37.65
CA SER A 120 -41.24 -37.10 -38.81
C SER A 120 -40.77 -38.46 -39.25
N ALA A 121 -41.67 -39.43 -39.13
CA ALA A 121 -41.51 -40.74 -39.69
C ALA A 121 -42.24 -40.80 -41.04
N GLU A 122 -41.55 -41.19 -42.08
CA GLU A 122 -42.13 -41.98 -43.22
C GLU A 122 -41.08 -42.89 -43.83
N ALA A 123 -41.23 -44.15 -43.63
CA ALA A 123 -41.15 -45.21 -44.68
C ALA A 123 -41.31 -46.62 -44.09
N SER A 124 -42.18 -47.37 -44.69
CA SER A 124 -42.71 -48.69 -44.43
C SER A 124 -41.70 -49.85 -44.69
N PRO A 125 -42.05 -51.13 -44.48
CA PRO A 125 -41.35 -52.00 -43.55
C PRO A 125 -40.50 -53.07 -44.25
N ALA A 126 -39.42 -53.45 -43.63
CA ALA A 126 -38.77 -54.72 -43.98
C ALA A 126 -38.39 -55.53 -42.73
N GLN A 127 -38.84 -56.69 -42.71
CA GLN A 127 -38.78 -57.89 -41.89
C GLN A 127 -37.57 -58.00 -40.91
N LEU A 128 -37.91 -58.46 -39.71
CA LEU A 128 -37.03 -59.00 -38.66
C LEU A 128 -36.26 -60.24 -39.13
N PRO A 129 -35.10 -60.50 -38.58
CA PRO A 129 -34.85 -61.78 -37.96
C PRO A 129 -34.52 -61.67 -36.46
N THR A 130 -34.97 -62.67 -35.80
CA THR A 130 -34.99 -63.00 -34.41
C THR A 130 -33.60 -63.19 -33.77
N ALA A 131 -33.58 -62.84 -32.53
CA ALA A 131 -32.86 -63.45 -31.39
C ALA A 131 -31.34 -63.36 -31.29
N THR A 132 -31.03 -62.93 -30.08
CA THR A 132 -29.89 -63.23 -29.15
C THR A 132 -28.90 -62.13 -28.95
N ASN A 133 -29.00 -61.52 -27.77
CA ASN A 133 -27.93 -61.34 -26.77
C ASN A 133 -28.24 -60.25 -25.74
N ARG A 134 -29.19 -60.60 -24.89
CA ARG A 134 -29.57 -59.75 -23.72
C ARG A 134 -28.43 -59.56 -22.66
N ARG A 135 -27.29 -60.23 -22.88
CA ARG A 135 -26.12 -60.18 -22.00
C ARG A 135 -25.17 -59.06 -22.34
N TRP A 136 -25.12 -58.53 -23.57
CA TRP A 136 -24.19 -57.45 -23.96
C TRP A 136 -24.71 -56.09 -23.70
N ILE A 137 -26.01 -55.84 -23.60
CA ILE A 137 -26.62 -54.57 -23.27
C ILE A 137 -26.32 -54.19 -21.80
N GLY A 138 -26.30 -55.17 -20.88
CA GLY A 138 -25.92 -54.96 -19.50
C GLY A 138 -24.45 -54.55 -19.33
N PHE A 139 -23.54 -55.10 -20.15
CA PHE A 139 -22.12 -54.73 -20.13
C PHE A 139 -21.86 -53.34 -20.70
N SER A 140 -22.58 -52.95 -21.76
CA SER A 140 -22.45 -51.63 -22.37
C SER A 140 -22.97 -50.54 -21.45
N VAL A 141 -24.10 -50.75 -20.77
CA VAL A 141 -24.64 -49.79 -19.77
C VAL A 141 -23.74 -49.71 -18.55
N LEU A 142 -23.17 -50.83 -18.08
CA LEU A 142 -22.22 -50.82 -16.97
C LEU A 142 -20.92 -50.09 -17.34
N LEU A 143 -20.42 -50.27 -18.56
CA LEU A 143 -19.22 -49.56 -19.05
C LEU A 143 -19.45 -48.05 -19.19
N VAL A 144 -20.64 -47.64 -19.69
CA VAL A 144 -21.01 -46.21 -19.79
C VAL A 144 -21.18 -45.60 -18.40
N VAL A 145 -21.75 -46.32 -17.44
CA VAL A 145 -21.86 -45.86 -16.06
C VAL A 145 -20.48 -45.80 -15.39
N LEU A 146 -19.61 -46.78 -15.59
CA LEU A 146 -18.26 -46.78 -15.05
C LEU A 146 -17.39 -45.68 -15.69
N THR A 147 -17.53 -45.44 -17.00
CA THR A 147 -16.84 -44.33 -17.66
C THR A 147 -17.39 -42.97 -17.22
N ALA A 148 -18.70 -42.83 -17.04
CA ALA A 148 -19.31 -41.63 -16.48
C ALA A 148 -18.87 -41.36 -15.02
N VAL A 149 -18.79 -42.42 -14.21
CA VAL A 149 -18.26 -42.35 -12.83
C VAL A 149 -16.76 -42.07 -12.83
N ALA A 150 -15.98 -42.68 -13.72
CA ALA A 150 -14.56 -42.39 -13.87
C ALA A 150 -14.32 -40.96 -14.36
N ILE A 151 -15.09 -40.46 -15.32
CA ILE A 151 -15.08 -39.07 -15.76
C ILE A 151 -15.50 -38.15 -14.61
N TYR A 152 -16.52 -38.50 -13.83
CA TYR A 152 -16.95 -37.72 -12.64
C TYR A 152 -15.91 -37.72 -11.51
N LEU A 153 -15.15 -38.82 -11.34
CA LEU A 153 -14.09 -38.94 -10.35
C LEU A 153 -12.75 -38.31 -10.80
N VAL A 154 -12.48 -38.36 -12.13
CA VAL A 154 -11.25 -37.81 -12.74
C VAL A 154 -11.48 -36.40 -13.30
N TRP A 155 -12.74 -35.97 -13.45
CA TRP A 155 -13.04 -34.59 -13.80
C TRP A 155 -12.36 -33.74 -12.77
N PRO A 156 -11.35 -32.95 -13.15
CA PRO A 156 -10.76 -32.03 -12.19
C PRO A 156 -11.95 -31.22 -11.71
N ARG A 157 -12.37 -31.46 -10.46
CA ARG A 157 -13.12 -30.46 -9.73
C ARG A 157 -12.20 -29.27 -9.82
N HIS A 158 -12.51 -28.33 -10.69
CA HIS A 158 -12.01 -26.97 -10.51
C HIS A 158 -12.61 -26.57 -9.16
N ALA A 159 -11.96 -27.05 -8.07
CA ALA A 159 -11.87 -26.26 -6.90
C ALA A 159 -11.43 -24.92 -7.50
N THR A 160 -12.27 -23.93 -7.46
CA THR A 160 -11.82 -22.56 -7.42
C THR A 160 -10.81 -22.59 -6.29
N THR A 161 -9.55 -22.88 -6.62
CA THR A 161 -8.41 -22.50 -5.80
C THR A 161 -8.57 -21.01 -5.74
N GLY A 162 -9.28 -20.57 -4.73
CA GLY A 162 -9.30 -19.17 -4.36
C GLY A 162 -7.82 -18.85 -4.25
N VAL A 163 -7.31 -18.06 -5.19
CA VAL A 163 -5.94 -17.56 -5.12
C VAL A 163 -5.84 -16.99 -3.72
N ALA A 164 -5.03 -17.63 -2.88
CA ALA A 164 -4.88 -17.21 -1.51
C ALA A 164 -4.40 -15.75 -1.56
N ILE A 165 -5.08 -14.87 -0.86
CA ILE A 165 -4.72 -13.46 -0.77
C ILE A 165 -3.68 -13.35 0.33
N HIS A 166 -2.44 -13.00 -0.04
CA HIS A 166 -1.32 -12.86 0.88
C HIS A 166 -0.94 -11.40 1.12
N SER A 167 -1.43 -10.48 0.27
CA SER A 167 -1.07 -9.07 0.34
C SER A 167 -2.26 -8.16 0.05
N LEU A 168 -2.34 -7.05 0.78
CA LEU A 168 -3.46 -6.12 0.79
C LEU A 168 -2.97 -4.67 0.80
N ALA A 169 -3.61 -3.80 0.02
CA ALA A 169 -3.55 -2.36 0.19
C ALA A 169 -4.95 -1.83 0.55
N VAL A 170 -5.01 -0.87 1.47
CA VAL A 170 -6.23 -0.13 1.78
C VAL A 170 -6.04 1.28 1.26
N LEU A 171 -6.79 1.67 0.25
CA LEU A 171 -6.66 3.00 -0.35
C LEU A 171 -7.32 4.08 0.53
N PRO A 172 -6.87 5.35 0.46
CA PRO A 172 -7.58 6.45 1.06
C PRO A 172 -9.03 6.45 0.57
N PHE A 173 -9.97 6.62 1.49
CA PHE A 173 -11.39 6.63 1.15
C PHE A 173 -11.70 7.89 0.33
N GLN A 174 -12.53 7.73 -0.69
CA GLN A 174 -12.92 8.85 -1.53
C GLN A 174 -14.17 9.53 -0.98
N PRO A 175 -14.33 10.85 -1.12
CA PRO A 175 -15.57 11.50 -0.75
C PRO A 175 -16.70 11.07 -1.71
N LEU A 176 -17.91 10.82 -1.19
CA LEU A 176 -19.09 10.57 -2.02
C LEU A 176 -19.61 11.85 -2.72
N SER A 177 -19.28 13.02 -2.17
CA SER A 177 -19.57 14.32 -2.77
C SER A 177 -18.37 15.26 -2.57
N SER A 178 -18.19 16.21 -3.49
CA SER A 178 -17.14 17.24 -3.38
C SER A 178 -17.42 18.28 -2.28
N GLU A 179 -18.67 18.43 -1.87
CA GLU A 179 -19.07 19.33 -0.79
C GLU A 179 -18.80 18.68 0.58
N GLY A 180 -18.07 19.38 1.44
CA GLY A 180 -17.75 18.91 2.79
C GLY A 180 -16.65 17.84 2.86
N ARG A 181 -15.73 17.85 1.90
CA ARG A 181 -14.57 16.95 1.89
C ARG A 181 -13.77 17.05 3.20
N ASP A 182 -13.48 15.90 3.82
CA ASP A 182 -12.67 15.78 5.02
C ASP A 182 -11.51 14.79 4.76
N GLU A 183 -10.37 15.32 4.31
CA GLU A 183 -9.17 14.52 4.01
C GLU A 183 -8.66 13.74 5.23
N THR A 184 -8.88 14.26 6.44
CA THR A 184 -8.52 13.58 7.68
C THR A 184 -9.38 12.34 7.89
N LEU A 185 -10.68 12.42 7.61
CA LEU A 185 -11.59 11.28 7.69
C LEU A 185 -11.28 10.25 6.57
N GLU A 186 -11.02 10.73 5.34
CA GLU A 186 -10.68 9.89 4.18
C GLU A 186 -9.44 9.02 4.46
N LEU A 187 -8.37 9.63 4.93
CA LEU A 187 -7.13 8.94 5.27
C LEU A 187 -7.28 8.15 6.58
N GLY A 188 -7.99 8.70 7.55
CA GLY A 188 -8.19 8.08 8.86
C GLY A 188 -8.93 6.75 8.79
N MET A 189 -9.92 6.65 7.91
CA MET A 189 -10.60 5.37 7.67
C MET A 189 -9.64 4.31 7.13
N ALA A 190 -8.76 4.69 6.18
CA ALA A 190 -7.76 3.78 5.66
C ALA A 190 -6.71 3.40 6.71
N ASP A 191 -6.17 4.37 7.46
CA ASP A 191 -5.16 4.13 8.50
C ASP A 191 -5.68 3.20 9.61
N ALA A 192 -6.92 3.38 10.05
CA ALA A 192 -7.54 2.48 11.03
C ALA A 192 -7.66 1.03 10.53
N LEU A 193 -8.07 0.86 9.27
CA LEU A 193 -8.16 -0.47 8.66
C LEU A 193 -6.78 -1.08 8.47
N ILE A 194 -5.79 -0.32 8.04
CA ILE A 194 -4.40 -0.75 7.92
C ILE A 194 -3.89 -1.23 9.28
N THR A 195 -4.00 -0.40 10.32
CA THR A 195 -3.55 -0.72 11.67
C THR A 195 -4.18 -2.02 12.19
N LYS A 196 -5.49 -2.19 12.01
CA LYS A 196 -6.21 -3.39 12.46
C LYS A 196 -5.88 -4.63 11.64
N LEU A 197 -5.87 -4.52 10.31
CA LEU A 197 -5.63 -5.65 9.41
C LEU A 197 -4.16 -6.08 9.40
N SER A 198 -3.21 -5.19 9.71
CA SER A 198 -1.78 -5.52 9.85
C SER A 198 -1.51 -6.49 11.00
N ASN A 199 -2.42 -6.58 11.97
CA ASN A 199 -2.34 -7.54 13.07
C ASN A 199 -2.77 -8.97 12.68
N VAL A 200 -3.23 -9.19 11.44
CA VAL A 200 -3.55 -10.51 10.90
C VAL A 200 -2.29 -11.12 10.29
N HIS A 201 -1.65 -12.05 10.97
CA HIS A 201 -0.33 -12.59 10.61
C HIS A 201 -0.24 -13.24 9.21
N GLN A 202 -1.36 -13.62 8.62
CA GLN A 202 -1.41 -14.31 7.33
C GLN A 202 -1.41 -13.36 6.13
N ILE A 203 -1.50 -12.04 6.35
CA ILE A 203 -1.66 -11.03 5.30
C ILE A 203 -0.61 -9.94 5.46
N VAL A 204 0.10 -9.62 4.38
CA VAL A 204 0.97 -8.45 4.31
C VAL A 204 0.14 -7.23 3.94
N VAL A 205 -0.07 -6.31 4.87
CA VAL A 205 -0.82 -5.07 4.64
C VAL A 205 0.13 -3.92 4.35
N ARG A 206 -0.11 -3.19 3.26
CA ARG A 206 0.69 -2.00 2.93
C ARG A 206 0.48 -0.93 3.99
N PRO A 207 1.56 -0.30 4.49
CA PRO A 207 1.45 0.75 5.51
C PRO A 207 0.82 2.03 4.93
N THR A 208 0.35 2.90 5.81
CA THR A 208 -0.28 4.17 5.43
C THR A 208 0.63 5.04 4.56
N SER A 209 1.94 5.05 4.81
CA SER A 209 2.92 5.77 3.99
C SER A 209 2.92 5.36 2.52
N ALA A 210 2.64 4.09 2.22
CA ALA A 210 2.62 3.58 0.86
C ALA A 210 1.40 4.04 0.05
N ILE A 211 0.33 4.47 0.72
CA ILE A 211 -0.93 4.84 0.07
C ILE A 211 -1.17 6.35 -0.02
N LEU A 212 -0.32 7.16 0.61
CA LEU A 212 -0.50 8.63 0.69
C LEU A 212 -0.57 9.31 -0.68
N LYS A 213 0.17 8.82 -1.66
CA LYS A 213 0.16 9.36 -3.04
C LYS A 213 -1.19 9.25 -3.74
N TYR A 214 -2.10 8.42 -3.23
CA TYR A 214 -3.46 8.28 -3.75
C TYR A 214 -4.45 9.23 -3.06
N THR A 215 -4.01 9.98 -2.05
CA THR A 215 -4.86 10.96 -1.36
C THR A 215 -5.26 12.07 -2.33
N GLY A 216 -6.57 12.33 -2.43
CA GLY A 216 -7.09 13.37 -3.30
C GLY A 216 -7.23 13.01 -4.79
N ASN A 217 -6.77 11.85 -5.19
CA ASN A 217 -6.83 11.40 -6.57
C ASN A 217 -7.90 10.33 -6.76
N THR A 218 -8.75 10.47 -7.78
CA THR A 218 -9.63 9.41 -8.27
C THR A 218 -8.79 8.36 -9.00
N THR A 219 -8.20 7.46 -8.24
CA THR A 219 -7.36 6.39 -8.80
C THR A 219 -8.20 5.13 -8.99
N ASN A 220 -7.98 4.42 -10.09
CA ASN A 220 -8.56 3.08 -10.26
C ASN A 220 -7.95 2.12 -9.23
N ALA A 221 -8.77 1.58 -8.35
CA ALA A 221 -8.32 0.76 -7.23
C ALA A 221 -7.47 -0.46 -7.67
N VAL A 222 -7.86 -1.14 -8.77
CA VAL A 222 -7.11 -2.27 -9.31
C VAL A 222 -5.75 -1.83 -9.88
N ALA A 223 -5.69 -0.64 -10.50
CA ALA A 223 -4.42 -0.08 -10.98
C ALA A 223 -3.49 0.26 -9.81
N ALA A 224 -4.01 0.87 -8.75
CA ALA A 224 -3.26 1.13 -7.51
C ALA A 224 -2.76 -0.18 -6.87
N GLY A 225 -3.61 -1.21 -6.83
CA GLY A 225 -3.23 -2.53 -6.32
C GLY A 225 -2.10 -3.17 -7.12
N ARG A 226 -2.09 -3.04 -8.45
CA ARG A 226 -0.99 -3.52 -9.31
C ARG A 226 0.29 -2.76 -9.06
N GLU A 227 0.21 -1.43 -8.93
CA GLU A 227 1.37 -0.59 -8.63
C GLU A 227 1.98 -0.92 -7.26
N GLN A 228 1.14 -1.19 -6.25
CA GLN A 228 1.54 -1.64 -4.92
C GLN A 228 1.96 -3.11 -4.87
N SER A 229 1.83 -3.85 -5.98
CA SER A 229 2.14 -5.28 -6.06
C SER A 229 1.43 -6.08 -4.96
N VAL A 230 0.10 -5.89 -4.82
CA VAL A 230 -0.74 -6.63 -3.87
C VAL A 230 -1.75 -7.52 -4.57
N ASP A 231 -2.21 -8.57 -3.87
CA ASP A 231 -3.21 -9.52 -4.39
C ASP A 231 -4.62 -8.95 -4.33
N ALA A 232 -4.90 -8.12 -3.31
CA ALA A 232 -6.19 -7.49 -3.11
C ALA A 232 -6.07 -6.02 -2.71
N VAL A 233 -7.15 -5.27 -2.93
CA VAL A 233 -7.24 -3.86 -2.55
C VAL A 233 -8.61 -3.58 -1.91
N ILE A 234 -8.59 -2.88 -0.78
CA ILE A 234 -9.78 -2.26 -0.22
C ILE A 234 -9.90 -0.86 -0.79
N ASP A 235 -11.04 -0.60 -1.41
CA ASP A 235 -11.46 0.70 -1.94
C ASP A 235 -12.75 1.13 -1.26
N GLY A 236 -12.83 2.38 -0.85
CA GLY A 236 -13.98 2.86 -0.09
C GLY A 236 -14.35 4.29 -0.41
N LYS A 237 -15.60 4.61 -0.12
CA LYS A 237 -16.13 5.97 -0.17
C LYS A 237 -16.72 6.33 1.18
N VAL A 238 -16.51 7.56 1.61
CA VAL A 238 -17.02 8.08 2.88
C VAL A 238 -17.74 9.40 2.67
N GLN A 239 -18.83 9.58 3.42
CA GLN A 239 -19.57 10.84 3.46
C GLN A 239 -20.02 11.10 4.89
N LYS A 240 -19.76 12.30 5.39
CA LYS A 240 -20.31 12.80 6.64
C LYS A 240 -21.35 13.88 6.33
N VAL A 241 -22.56 13.70 6.85
CA VAL A 241 -23.66 14.67 6.71
C VAL A 241 -24.24 14.91 8.10
N GLY A 242 -23.95 16.07 8.69
CA GLY A 242 -24.29 16.36 10.09
C GLY A 242 -23.65 15.34 11.02
N ASP A 243 -24.47 14.63 11.80
CA ASP A 243 -24.04 13.61 12.76
C ASP A 243 -24.03 12.20 12.18
N ARG A 244 -24.30 12.03 10.89
CA ARG A 244 -24.30 10.71 10.25
C ARG A 244 -23.06 10.52 9.38
N ILE A 245 -22.58 9.27 9.37
CA ILE A 245 -21.52 8.80 8.47
C ILE A 245 -22.08 7.68 7.60
N ARG A 246 -21.82 7.78 6.30
CA ARG A 246 -22.07 6.70 5.35
C ARG A 246 -20.73 6.25 4.76
N VAL A 247 -20.47 4.95 4.83
CA VAL A 247 -19.26 4.33 4.31
C VAL A 247 -19.65 3.21 3.36
N THR A 248 -19.18 3.28 2.13
CA THR A 248 -19.28 2.17 1.17
C THR A 248 -17.89 1.63 0.93
N VAL A 249 -17.70 0.33 1.09
CA VAL A 249 -16.41 -0.31 0.98
C VAL A 249 -16.50 -1.57 0.14
N GLN A 250 -15.46 -1.86 -0.62
CA GLN A 250 -15.31 -3.07 -1.41
C GLN A 250 -13.89 -3.63 -1.31
N LEU A 251 -13.79 -4.95 -1.31
CA LEU A 251 -12.55 -5.69 -1.40
C LEU A 251 -12.45 -6.27 -2.82
N LEU A 252 -11.45 -5.87 -3.57
CA LEU A 252 -11.25 -6.26 -4.97
C LEU A 252 -10.00 -7.13 -5.10
N ARG A 253 -10.10 -8.21 -5.87
CA ARG A 253 -8.93 -8.98 -6.30
C ARG A 253 -8.22 -8.23 -7.43
N VAL A 254 -6.90 -8.04 -7.31
CA VAL A 254 -6.13 -7.24 -8.27
C VAL A 254 -5.93 -7.96 -9.60
N ALA A 255 -5.85 -9.30 -9.59
CA ALA A 255 -5.58 -10.11 -10.78
C ALA A 255 -6.66 -9.93 -11.87
N ASP A 256 -7.92 -9.91 -11.49
CA ASP A 256 -9.08 -9.92 -12.39
C ASP A 256 -10.09 -8.80 -12.12
N GLY A 257 -9.91 -8.02 -11.04
CA GLY A 257 -10.84 -6.97 -10.61
C GLY A 257 -12.15 -7.52 -10.00
N ALA A 258 -12.21 -8.81 -9.67
CA ALA A 258 -13.40 -9.38 -9.05
C ALA A 258 -13.63 -8.84 -7.65
N SER A 259 -14.87 -8.45 -7.33
CA SER A 259 -15.27 -8.10 -5.97
C SER A 259 -15.37 -9.36 -5.12
N LEU A 260 -14.52 -9.44 -4.09
CA LEU A 260 -14.55 -10.52 -3.10
C LEU A 260 -15.59 -10.24 -2.02
N TRP A 261 -15.79 -8.97 -1.69
CA TRP A 261 -16.75 -8.48 -0.73
C TRP A 261 -17.06 -7.01 -1.00
N ALA A 262 -18.30 -6.60 -0.77
CA ALA A 262 -18.71 -5.20 -0.82
C ALA A 262 -19.88 -4.98 0.14
N GLU A 263 -19.86 -3.83 0.85
CA GLU A 263 -20.91 -3.48 1.82
C GLU A 263 -20.99 -1.98 2.02
N SER A 264 -22.16 -1.53 2.53
CA SER A 264 -22.40 -0.14 2.90
C SER A 264 -22.85 -0.06 4.35
N PHE A 265 -22.28 0.88 5.08
CA PHE A 265 -22.57 1.19 6.48
C PHE A 265 -23.16 2.60 6.56
N ASP A 266 -24.21 2.76 7.34
CA ASP A 266 -24.87 4.05 7.59
C ASP A 266 -25.15 4.15 9.08
N ASP A 267 -24.42 4.99 9.81
CA ASP A 267 -24.47 5.10 11.26
C ASP A 267 -24.32 6.56 11.73
N GLN A 268 -24.40 6.79 13.04
CA GLN A 268 -24.01 8.07 13.63
C GLN A 268 -22.50 8.23 13.59
N PHE A 269 -22.01 9.45 13.39
CA PHE A 269 -20.56 9.72 13.36
C PHE A 269 -19.87 9.39 14.70
N THR A 270 -20.62 9.48 15.81
CA THR A 270 -20.15 9.03 17.13
C THR A 270 -19.80 7.54 17.17
N ASN A 271 -20.32 6.75 16.24
CA ASN A 271 -20.08 5.30 16.13
C ASN A 271 -19.04 4.95 15.04
N VAL A 272 -18.23 5.93 14.60
CA VAL A 272 -17.23 5.72 13.53
C VAL A 272 -16.29 4.56 13.84
N PHE A 273 -15.91 4.35 15.10
CA PHE A 273 -15.09 3.22 15.52
C PHE A 273 -15.78 1.87 15.31
N SER A 274 -17.07 1.77 15.65
CA SER A 274 -17.86 0.56 15.41
C SER A 274 -17.99 0.24 13.92
N VAL A 275 -18.06 1.26 13.06
CA VAL A 275 -18.04 1.10 11.60
C VAL A 275 -16.69 0.57 11.14
N GLN A 276 -15.57 1.14 11.63
CA GLN A 276 -14.22 0.67 11.33
C GLN A 276 -14.00 -0.78 11.78
N ASP A 277 -14.48 -1.15 12.96
CA ASP A 277 -14.42 -2.52 13.50
C ASP A 277 -15.16 -3.50 12.60
N SER A 278 -16.40 -3.16 12.24
CA SER A 278 -17.22 -3.98 11.37
C SER A 278 -16.58 -4.21 10.00
N ILE A 279 -16.00 -3.16 9.40
CA ILE A 279 -15.27 -3.25 8.14
C ILE A 279 -14.04 -4.15 8.28
N SER A 280 -13.22 -3.91 9.32
CA SER A 280 -11.99 -4.66 9.56
C SER A 280 -12.26 -6.15 9.77
N GLU A 281 -13.25 -6.50 10.59
CA GLU A 281 -13.63 -7.88 10.87
C GLU A 281 -14.14 -8.60 9.61
N ARG A 282 -15.00 -7.93 8.82
CA ARG A 282 -15.57 -8.53 7.60
C ARG A 282 -14.51 -8.65 6.49
N ALA A 283 -13.65 -7.65 6.32
CA ALA A 283 -12.53 -7.71 5.40
C ALA A 283 -11.57 -8.85 5.78
N ALA A 284 -11.20 -8.97 7.06
CA ALA A 284 -10.33 -10.04 7.54
C ALA A 284 -10.95 -11.43 7.29
N ARG A 285 -12.25 -11.62 7.55
CA ARG A 285 -12.97 -12.89 7.24
C ARG A 285 -13.05 -13.18 5.74
N ALA A 286 -13.13 -12.17 4.89
CA ALA A 286 -13.16 -12.34 3.43
C ALA A 286 -11.78 -12.71 2.86
N LEU A 287 -10.70 -12.30 3.55
CA LEU A 287 -9.32 -12.53 3.13
C LEU A 287 -8.77 -13.87 3.63
N VAL A 288 -9.13 -14.29 4.82
CA VAL A 288 -8.57 -15.47 5.49
C VAL A 288 -9.68 -16.46 5.84
N SER A 289 -9.52 -17.71 5.44
CA SER A 289 -10.51 -18.76 5.67
C SER A 289 -10.74 -19.10 7.16
N GLN A 290 -9.73 -18.86 8.00
CA GLN A 290 -9.80 -19.00 9.46
C GLN A 290 -8.91 -17.95 10.11
N ILE A 291 -9.52 -17.02 10.85
CA ILE A 291 -8.81 -16.05 11.68
C ILE A 291 -8.62 -16.67 13.06
N SER A 292 -7.39 -16.62 13.59
CA SER A 292 -7.11 -17.10 14.95
C SER A 292 -7.89 -16.27 15.98
N GLY A 293 -8.19 -16.87 17.16
CA GLY A 293 -8.85 -16.12 18.22
C GLY A 293 -8.03 -14.91 18.71
N GLU A 294 -6.70 -15.01 18.67
CA GLU A 294 -5.80 -13.91 19.02
C GLU A 294 -5.83 -12.80 17.99
N ASP A 295 -5.77 -13.12 16.68
CA ASP A 295 -5.86 -12.13 15.61
C ASP A 295 -7.22 -11.42 15.65
N SER A 296 -8.30 -12.16 15.94
CA SER A 296 -9.64 -11.57 16.08
C SER A 296 -9.70 -10.54 17.22
N GLN A 297 -9.07 -10.84 18.37
CA GLN A 297 -8.99 -9.88 19.49
C GLN A 297 -8.14 -8.66 19.13
N ARG A 298 -7.05 -8.82 18.40
CA ARG A 298 -6.19 -7.72 17.95
C ARG A 298 -6.90 -6.81 16.95
N VAL A 299 -7.65 -7.38 16.01
CA VAL A 299 -8.47 -6.61 15.05
C VAL A 299 -9.57 -5.82 15.76
N ALA A 300 -10.13 -6.35 16.84
CA ALA A 300 -11.18 -5.67 17.62
C ALA A 300 -10.64 -4.62 18.61
N LYS A 301 -9.30 -4.46 18.75
CA LYS A 301 -8.71 -3.55 19.72
C LYS A 301 -8.99 -2.09 19.40
N HIS A 302 -9.50 -1.34 20.40
CA HIS A 302 -9.64 0.11 20.37
C HIS A 302 -8.45 0.77 21.06
N PHE A 303 -7.95 1.83 20.47
CA PHE A 303 -6.80 2.58 21.02
C PHE A 303 -7.21 3.84 21.76
N THR A 304 -8.40 4.39 21.47
CA THR A 304 -9.02 5.51 22.18
C THR A 304 -10.52 5.52 21.90
N ASP A 305 -11.33 5.94 22.86
CA ASP A 305 -12.76 6.21 22.69
C ASP A 305 -13.03 7.69 22.34
N ASN A 306 -12.00 8.54 22.37
CA ASN A 306 -12.12 9.96 22.10
C ASN A 306 -11.90 10.26 20.61
N ILE A 307 -12.99 10.52 19.88
CA ILE A 307 -12.98 10.80 18.45
C ILE A 307 -12.09 12.01 18.10
N GLN A 308 -12.10 13.05 18.93
CA GLN A 308 -11.30 14.25 18.67
C GLN A 308 -9.79 13.96 18.86
N ALA A 309 -9.43 13.19 19.89
CA ALA A 309 -8.07 12.72 20.09
C ALA A 309 -7.60 11.87 18.90
N TYR A 310 -8.46 10.96 18.42
CA TYR A 310 -8.18 10.16 17.24
C TYR A 310 -7.95 11.00 15.98
N GLN A 311 -8.81 11.98 15.70
CA GLN A 311 -8.64 12.87 14.54
C GLN A 311 -7.32 13.67 14.60
N LEU A 312 -6.93 14.13 15.80
CA LEU A 312 -5.65 14.81 15.99
C LEU A 312 -4.46 13.87 15.79
N TYR A 313 -4.55 12.63 16.28
CA TYR A 313 -3.54 11.60 16.01
C TYR A 313 -3.35 11.36 14.51
N LEU A 314 -4.45 11.24 13.74
CA LEU A 314 -4.39 11.06 12.29
C LEU A 314 -3.74 12.26 11.58
N LYS A 315 -4.03 13.49 12.01
CA LYS A 315 -3.34 14.69 11.51
C LYS A 315 -1.84 14.62 11.82
N GLY A 316 -1.49 14.18 13.02
CA GLY A 316 -0.11 13.95 13.40
C GLY A 316 0.60 12.96 12.49
N ARG A 317 -0.04 11.81 12.20
CA ARG A 317 0.45 10.79 11.26
C ARG A 317 0.65 11.33 9.85
N TYR A 318 -0.32 12.07 9.35
CA TYR A 318 -0.25 12.70 8.03
C TYR A 318 0.90 13.70 7.94
N GLU A 319 1.07 14.58 8.95
CA GLU A 319 2.17 15.54 8.96
C GLU A 319 3.55 14.87 9.10
N TRP A 320 3.64 13.82 9.92
CA TRP A 320 4.85 13.01 10.09
C TRP A 320 5.29 12.37 8.77
N SER A 321 4.36 11.87 7.97
CA SER A 321 4.65 11.19 6.71
C SER A 321 5.27 12.09 5.63
N LYS A 322 5.16 13.41 5.76
CA LYS A 322 5.83 14.39 4.86
C LYS A 322 7.34 14.40 5.03
N PHE A 323 7.87 13.83 6.09
CA PHE A 323 9.29 13.71 6.42
C PHE A 323 10.08 15.01 6.22
N SER A 324 9.51 16.12 6.71
CA SER A 324 10.04 17.48 6.58
C SER A 324 10.06 18.17 7.93
N ALA A 325 10.95 19.14 8.13
CA ALA A 325 11.04 19.86 9.41
C ALA A 325 9.70 20.51 9.84
N PRO A 326 8.94 21.19 8.97
CA PRO A 326 7.61 21.68 9.32
C PRO A 326 6.61 20.55 9.62
N GLY A 327 6.65 19.45 8.87
CA GLY A 327 5.79 18.28 9.09
C GLY A 327 6.04 17.64 10.45
N ILE A 328 7.30 17.42 10.84
CA ILE A 328 7.67 16.89 12.16
C ILE A 328 7.21 17.82 13.29
N ALA A 329 7.41 19.13 13.16
CA ALA A 329 6.94 20.08 14.15
C ALA A 329 5.40 20.07 14.30
N SER A 330 4.67 19.99 13.18
CA SER A 330 3.22 19.89 13.17
C SER A 330 2.75 18.57 13.79
N SER A 331 3.41 17.44 13.48
CA SER A 331 3.07 16.13 14.04
C SER A 331 3.21 16.10 15.56
N ILE A 332 4.31 16.65 16.10
CA ILE A 332 4.53 16.80 17.55
C ILE A 332 3.39 17.61 18.19
N SER A 333 2.99 18.71 17.55
CA SER A 333 1.88 19.54 18.04
C SER A 333 0.57 18.77 18.08
N TYR A 334 0.22 18.02 17.02
CA TYR A 334 -1.02 17.27 16.95
C TYR A 334 -1.04 16.09 17.93
N TYR A 335 0.06 15.35 18.10
CA TYR A 335 0.14 14.28 19.09
C TYR A 335 -0.02 14.82 20.52
N ASN A 336 0.60 15.94 20.85
CA ASN A 336 0.40 16.57 22.16
C ASN A 336 -1.06 17.00 22.38
N GLN A 337 -1.75 17.53 21.37
CA GLN A 337 -3.17 17.85 21.46
C GLN A 337 -4.03 16.60 21.63
N ALA A 338 -3.72 15.49 20.93
CA ALA A 338 -4.41 14.22 21.11
C ALA A 338 -4.25 13.68 22.54
N ILE A 339 -3.04 13.71 23.08
CA ILE A 339 -2.72 13.32 24.47
C ILE A 339 -3.45 14.20 25.48
N ALA A 340 -3.57 15.50 25.21
CA ALA A 340 -4.32 16.41 26.10
C ALA A 340 -5.81 16.06 26.19
N LEU A 341 -6.40 15.53 25.11
CA LEU A 341 -7.80 15.07 25.08
C LEU A 341 -7.99 13.65 25.61
N ASP A 342 -7.01 12.79 25.45
CA ASP A 342 -6.96 11.42 25.98
C ASP A 342 -5.57 11.12 26.54
N PRO A 343 -5.33 11.35 27.85
CA PRO A 343 -4.02 11.11 28.47
C PRO A 343 -3.58 9.64 28.52
N ALA A 344 -4.45 8.69 28.14
CA ALA A 344 -4.11 7.27 28.08
C ALA A 344 -3.87 6.76 26.64
N TYR A 345 -3.88 7.64 25.65
CA TYR A 345 -3.78 7.30 24.25
C TYR A 345 -2.36 6.84 23.87
N ALA A 346 -2.08 5.54 24.03
CA ALA A 346 -0.76 4.93 23.84
C ALA A 346 -0.17 5.17 22.42
N LEU A 347 -0.96 5.04 21.35
CA LEU A 347 -0.52 5.30 19.97
C LEU A 347 -0.03 6.74 19.77
N ALA A 348 -0.70 7.72 20.38
CA ALA A 348 -0.28 9.11 20.29
C ALA A 348 1.07 9.34 20.99
N TYR A 349 1.31 8.66 22.10
CA TYR A 349 2.61 8.69 22.77
C TYR A 349 3.71 8.00 21.95
N ALA A 350 3.42 6.87 21.33
CA ALA A 350 4.38 6.18 20.45
C ALA A 350 4.76 7.07 19.26
N GLY A 351 3.77 7.65 18.57
CA GLY A 351 4.01 8.59 17.48
C GLY A 351 4.77 9.86 17.91
N LEU A 352 4.51 10.36 19.12
CA LEU A 352 5.26 11.49 19.70
C LEU A 352 6.72 11.13 19.97
N GLY A 353 6.98 9.91 20.46
CA GLY A 353 8.32 9.36 20.69
C GLY A 353 9.11 9.29 19.39
N ASP A 354 8.51 8.73 18.35
CA ASP A 354 9.10 8.65 17.00
C ASP A 354 9.36 10.05 16.41
N ALA A 355 8.41 10.98 16.56
CA ALA A 355 8.58 12.33 16.04
C ALA A 355 9.75 13.07 16.70
N TYR A 356 9.96 12.95 18.01
CA TYR A 356 11.13 13.49 18.67
C TYR A 356 12.43 12.79 18.26
N SER A 357 12.40 11.46 18.07
CA SER A 357 13.55 10.70 17.57
C SER A 357 13.96 11.18 16.18
N VAL A 358 13.00 11.28 15.25
CA VAL A 358 13.26 11.74 13.88
C VAL A 358 13.72 13.20 13.85
N GLN A 359 13.18 14.08 14.73
CA GLN A 359 13.61 15.48 14.85
C GLN A 359 15.12 15.60 15.14
N GLY A 360 15.63 14.76 16.03
CA GLY A 360 17.06 14.69 16.33
C GLY A 360 17.88 14.05 15.21
N ALA A 361 17.39 12.95 14.61
CA ALA A 361 18.07 12.24 13.55
C ALA A 361 18.21 13.07 12.25
N MET A 362 17.22 13.91 11.96
CA MET A 362 17.28 14.87 10.84
C MET A 362 18.15 16.11 11.13
N GLY A 363 18.70 16.24 12.35
CA GLY A 363 19.49 17.40 12.73
C GLY A 363 18.66 18.70 12.84
N ILE A 364 17.34 18.60 13.02
CA ILE A 364 16.46 19.77 13.22
C ILE A 364 16.71 20.38 14.61
N SER A 365 16.93 19.52 15.59
CA SER A 365 17.26 19.89 16.98
C SER A 365 18.36 18.99 17.52
N SER A 366 19.02 19.44 18.60
CA SER A 366 20.08 18.64 19.23
C SER A 366 19.53 17.32 19.79
N PRO A 367 20.22 16.19 19.60
CA PRO A 367 19.91 14.91 20.26
C PRO A 367 19.81 15.01 21.79
N ARG A 368 20.59 15.87 22.43
CA ARG A 368 20.48 16.14 23.88
C ARG A 368 19.12 16.66 24.31
N GLU A 369 18.42 17.37 23.43
CA GLU A 369 17.08 17.91 23.70
C GLU A 369 16.00 16.89 23.36
N THR A 370 16.13 16.22 22.21
CA THR A 370 15.07 15.37 21.67
C THR A 370 15.02 13.97 22.26
N ALA A 371 16.17 13.34 22.54
CA ALA A 371 16.20 11.97 23.07
C ALA A 371 15.50 11.83 24.44
N PRO A 372 15.65 12.73 25.42
CA PRO A 372 14.90 12.66 26.68
C PRO A 372 13.39 12.86 26.49
N LEU A 373 12.97 13.63 25.47
CA LEU A 373 11.56 13.83 25.14
C LEU A 373 10.97 12.56 24.52
N SER A 374 11.70 11.96 23.58
CA SER A 374 11.34 10.67 22.99
C SER A 374 11.20 9.59 24.08
N ARG A 375 12.22 9.47 24.99
CA ARG A 375 12.18 8.48 26.07
C ARG A 375 10.92 8.61 26.94
N ARG A 376 10.60 9.82 27.37
CA ARG A 376 9.38 10.06 28.17
C ARG A 376 8.10 9.65 27.45
N ALA A 377 8.01 9.95 26.16
CA ALA A 377 6.85 9.59 25.37
C ALA A 377 6.75 8.06 25.20
N VAL A 378 7.84 7.40 24.86
CA VAL A 378 7.91 5.93 24.72
C VAL A 378 7.54 5.21 26.01
N ASP A 379 8.08 5.68 27.16
CA ASP A 379 7.77 5.10 28.47
C ASP A 379 6.27 5.21 28.81
N GLN A 380 5.62 6.33 28.44
CA GLN A 380 4.17 6.46 28.61
C GLN A 380 3.40 5.55 27.64
N ALA A 381 3.84 5.42 26.40
CA ALA A 381 3.19 4.49 25.44
C ALA A 381 3.19 3.05 25.99
N LEU A 382 4.35 2.55 26.41
CA LEU A 382 4.50 1.19 26.99
C LEU A 382 3.76 1.03 28.32
N LYS A 383 3.66 2.08 29.12
CA LYS A 383 2.88 2.07 30.38
C LYS A 383 1.39 1.90 30.13
N TYR A 384 0.83 2.58 29.12
CA TYR A 384 -0.59 2.51 28.80
C TYR A 384 -0.93 1.26 27.98
N ASP A 385 -0.01 0.81 27.11
CA ASP A 385 -0.19 -0.38 26.29
C ASP A 385 1.14 -1.11 26.03
N SER A 386 1.47 -2.06 26.89
CA SER A 386 2.67 -2.91 26.77
C SER A 386 2.59 -3.97 25.66
N SER A 387 1.49 -4.02 24.92
CA SER A 387 1.32 -4.90 23.75
C SER A 387 1.25 -4.12 22.43
N LEU A 388 1.60 -2.82 22.43
CA LEU A 388 1.58 -1.96 21.27
C LEU A 388 2.87 -2.12 20.47
N PRO A 389 2.83 -2.66 19.23
CA PRO A 389 4.04 -2.88 18.44
C PRO A 389 4.79 -1.58 18.11
N GLU A 390 4.08 -0.49 17.85
CA GLU A 390 4.67 0.82 17.59
C GLU A 390 5.44 1.39 18.80
N ALA A 391 4.98 1.10 20.02
CA ALA A 391 5.70 1.52 21.23
C ALA A 391 7.02 0.75 21.42
N HIS A 392 7.02 -0.56 21.13
CA HIS A 392 8.23 -1.39 21.15
C HIS A 392 9.20 -0.98 20.03
N GLN A 393 8.70 -0.66 18.83
CA GLN A 393 9.52 -0.15 17.73
C GLN A 393 10.17 1.18 18.10
N ALA A 394 9.42 2.11 18.67
CA ALA A 394 9.95 3.41 19.12
C ALA A 394 11.00 3.23 20.25
N ALA A 395 10.77 2.29 21.20
CA ALA A 395 11.72 1.94 22.25
C ALA A 395 13.02 1.36 21.69
N GLY A 396 12.89 0.44 20.72
CA GLY A 396 14.04 -0.16 20.04
C GLY A 396 14.83 0.85 19.23
N GLY A 397 14.15 1.74 18.49
CA GLY A 397 14.77 2.83 17.74
C GLY A 397 15.54 3.80 18.63
N LEU A 398 14.96 4.18 19.76
CA LEU A 398 15.61 5.07 20.73
C LEU A 398 16.85 4.40 21.37
N ALA A 399 16.74 3.13 21.77
CA ALA A 399 17.86 2.35 22.32
C ALA A 399 19.00 2.21 21.30
N LEU A 400 18.68 1.99 20.03
CA LEU A 400 19.64 1.85 18.93
C LEU A 400 20.34 3.18 18.62
N LEU A 401 19.55 4.22 18.31
CA LEU A 401 20.04 5.46 17.70
C LEU A 401 20.68 6.41 18.74
N TYR A 402 20.19 6.40 19.98
CA TYR A 402 20.58 7.41 20.96
C TYR A 402 21.23 6.83 22.22
N GLU A 403 20.79 5.68 22.68
CA GLU A 403 21.28 5.15 23.95
C GLU A 403 22.48 4.22 23.78
N HIS A 404 22.65 3.66 22.56
CA HIS A 404 23.63 2.63 22.24
C HIS A 404 23.49 1.41 23.18
N ASP A 405 22.22 1.14 23.58
CA ASP A 405 21.86 -0.06 24.33
C ASP A 405 21.43 -1.17 23.37
N TRP A 406 22.42 -1.84 22.78
CA TRP A 406 22.24 -2.85 21.75
C TRP A 406 21.35 -4.02 22.19
N PRO A 407 21.50 -4.57 23.44
CA PRO A 407 20.62 -5.62 23.93
C PRO A 407 19.15 -5.19 24.00
N THR A 408 18.88 -3.98 24.50
CA THR A 408 17.52 -3.42 24.56
C THR A 408 16.98 -3.15 23.17
N ALA A 409 17.77 -2.54 22.27
CA ALA A 409 17.37 -2.31 20.89
C ALA A 409 16.90 -3.60 20.22
N LYS A 410 17.72 -4.65 20.28
CA LYS A 410 17.37 -5.96 19.69
C LYS A 410 16.10 -6.56 20.30
N ARG A 411 15.98 -6.57 21.60
CA ARG A 411 14.84 -7.14 22.33
C ARG A 411 13.54 -6.43 21.97
N GLU A 412 13.55 -5.09 21.96
CA GLU A 412 12.35 -4.29 21.69
C GLU A 412 11.94 -4.39 20.22
N LEU A 413 12.90 -4.38 19.27
CA LEU A 413 12.61 -4.54 17.85
C LEU A 413 12.08 -5.94 17.54
N ASP A 414 12.66 -6.99 18.11
CA ASP A 414 12.12 -8.35 17.98
C ASP A 414 10.69 -8.41 18.50
N ARG A 415 10.43 -7.79 19.66
CA ARG A 415 9.09 -7.76 20.25
C ARG A 415 8.09 -7.01 19.40
N ALA A 416 8.47 -5.91 18.78
CA ALA A 416 7.64 -5.18 17.83
C ALA A 416 7.24 -6.07 16.64
N ILE A 417 8.21 -6.79 16.06
CA ILE A 417 7.99 -7.71 14.93
C ILE A 417 7.14 -8.92 15.34
N GLU A 418 7.35 -9.49 16.53
CA GLU A 418 6.50 -10.57 17.06
C GLU A 418 5.03 -10.13 17.20
N LEU A 419 4.80 -8.89 17.59
CA LEU A 419 3.46 -8.33 17.75
C LEU A 419 2.83 -7.96 16.41
N ASN A 420 3.63 -7.49 15.45
CA ASN A 420 3.18 -7.13 14.11
C ASN A 420 4.28 -7.41 13.06
N LEU A 421 4.14 -8.54 12.34
CA LEU A 421 5.09 -8.97 11.30
C LEU A 421 5.17 -8.00 10.10
N ASN A 422 4.20 -7.08 9.97
CA ASN A 422 4.12 -6.13 8.86
C ASN A 422 4.69 -4.74 9.21
N LEU A 423 5.29 -4.59 10.40
CA LEU A 423 5.78 -3.30 10.85
C LEU A 423 7.09 -2.94 10.13
N THR A 424 6.96 -2.24 9.00
CA THR A 424 8.06 -1.84 8.11
C THR A 424 9.21 -1.19 8.87
N ASP A 425 8.90 -0.22 9.74
CA ASP A 425 9.89 0.56 10.47
C ASP A 425 10.68 -0.28 11.47
N ALA A 426 10.06 -1.33 12.06
CA ALA A 426 10.77 -2.25 12.95
C ALA A 426 11.79 -3.12 12.19
N HIS A 427 11.43 -3.61 10.99
CA HIS A 427 12.37 -4.32 10.12
C HIS A 427 13.51 -3.41 9.64
N GLN A 428 13.21 -2.15 9.31
CA GLN A 428 14.20 -1.15 8.92
C GLN A 428 15.21 -0.90 10.06
N LEU A 429 14.72 -0.62 11.27
CA LEU A 429 15.57 -0.41 12.45
C LEU A 429 16.37 -1.66 12.83
N LEU A 430 15.80 -2.85 12.65
CA LEU A 430 16.54 -4.10 12.86
C LEU A 430 17.63 -4.30 11.79
N GLY A 431 17.40 -3.81 10.58
CA GLY A 431 18.43 -3.70 9.54
C GLY A 431 19.61 -2.85 10.03
N TYR A 432 19.34 -1.64 10.54
CA TYR A 432 20.37 -0.75 11.12
C TYR A 432 21.09 -1.40 12.32
N TYR A 433 20.35 -2.12 13.18
CA TYR A 433 20.99 -2.88 14.26
C TYR A 433 22.04 -3.87 13.73
N TRP A 434 21.71 -4.63 12.67
CA TRP A 434 22.65 -5.58 12.08
C TRP A 434 23.81 -4.90 11.34
N GLU A 435 23.60 -3.70 10.78
CA GLU A 435 24.67 -2.85 10.25
C GLU A 435 25.67 -2.50 11.39
N VAL A 436 25.18 -2.00 12.52
CA VAL A 436 26.02 -1.70 13.70
C VAL A 436 26.80 -2.92 14.16
N MET A 437 26.18 -4.11 14.15
CA MET A 437 26.82 -5.38 14.48
C MET A 437 27.74 -5.89 13.37
N ASN A 438 27.88 -5.16 12.26
CA ASN A 438 28.65 -5.53 11.08
C ASN A 438 28.21 -6.87 10.42
N ASP A 439 26.96 -7.25 10.59
CA ASP A 439 26.32 -8.40 9.92
C ASP A 439 25.48 -7.90 8.73
N LEU A 440 26.15 -7.56 7.63
CA LEU A 440 25.51 -6.97 6.46
C LEU A 440 24.58 -7.96 5.72
N VAL A 441 24.71 -9.27 6.00
CA VAL A 441 23.81 -10.30 5.44
C VAL A 441 22.45 -10.22 6.12
N ARG A 442 22.44 -10.20 7.46
CA ARG A 442 21.19 -10.04 8.21
C ARG A 442 20.59 -8.65 8.02
N ALA A 443 21.42 -7.60 7.94
CA ALA A 443 20.95 -6.25 7.61
C ALA A 443 20.16 -6.25 6.30
N ARG A 444 20.72 -6.83 5.23
CA ARG A 444 20.04 -6.96 3.94
C ARG A 444 18.71 -7.70 4.05
N ALA A 445 18.70 -8.84 4.76
CA ALA A 445 17.48 -9.64 4.91
C ALA A 445 16.34 -8.86 5.59
N GLU A 446 16.65 -8.06 6.60
CA GLU A 446 15.63 -7.24 7.28
C GLU A 446 15.19 -6.04 6.42
N LEU A 447 16.10 -5.35 5.73
CA LEU A 447 15.75 -4.28 4.79
C LEU A 447 14.92 -4.77 3.60
N GLU A 448 15.17 -5.99 3.11
CA GLU A 448 14.35 -6.61 2.06
C GLU A 448 12.95 -6.96 2.56
N LYS A 449 12.78 -7.38 3.83
CA LYS A 449 11.45 -7.54 4.45
C LYS A 449 10.74 -6.19 4.56
N ALA A 450 11.42 -5.14 5.00
CA ALA A 450 10.88 -3.79 5.00
C ALA A 450 10.44 -3.34 3.59
N GLN A 451 11.22 -3.67 2.56
CA GLN A 451 10.85 -3.39 1.16
C GLN A 451 9.65 -4.23 0.70
N GLN A 452 9.53 -5.50 1.11
CA GLN A 452 8.39 -6.34 0.78
C GLN A 452 7.09 -5.79 1.38
N THR A 453 7.14 -5.27 2.60
CA THR A 453 5.98 -4.63 3.24
C THR A 453 5.67 -3.27 2.63
N SER A 454 6.67 -2.51 2.19
CA SER A 454 6.50 -1.16 1.63
C SER A 454 7.42 -0.91 0.41
N PRO A 455 7.13 -1.51 -0.77
CA PRO A 455 8.03 -1.49 -1.92
C PRO A 455 8.21 -0.11 -2.56
N LEU A 456 7.28 0.82 -2.33
CA LEU A 456 7.29 2.17 -2.89
C LEU A 456 7.77 3.23 -1.88
N THR A 457 8.20 2.84 -0.69
CA THR A 457 8.75 3.78 0.28
C THR A 457 10.16 4.19 -0.12
N THR A 458 10.35 5.48 -0.32
CA THR A 458 11.64 6.06 -0.74
C THR A 458 12.75 5.74 0.25
N VAL A 459 12.49 5.89 1.55
CA VAL A 459 13.48 5.66 2.62
C VAL A 459 14.02 4.24 2.61
N VAL A 460 13.17 3.22 2.57
CA VAL A 460 13.60 1.80 2.54
C VAL A 460 14.43 1.47 1.28
N ASN A 461 14.06 2.06 0.13
CA ASN A 461 14.85 1.88 -1.09
C ASN A 461 16.21 2.60 -1.01
N MET A 462 16.29 3.72 -0.29
CA MET A 462 17.56 4.39 0.01
C MET A 462 18.44 3.59 0.96
N ASP A 463 17.87 2.94 1.98
CA ASP A 463 18.63 2.14 2.94
C ASP A 463 19.29 0.92 2.29
N LEU A 464 18.63 0.29 1.33
CA LEU A 464 19.27 -0.73 0.51
C LEU A 464 20.46 -0.16 -0.31
N GLY A 465 20.35 1.10 -0.77
CA GLY A 465 21.46 1.84 -1.38
C GLY A 465 22.58 2.14 -0.38
N ASN A 466 22.24 2.55 0.85
CA ASN A 466 23.21 2.77 1.93
C ASN A 466 23.96 1.48 2.28
N LEU A 467 23.25 0.36 2.36
CA LEU A 467 23.87 -0.95 2.59
C LEU A 467 24.90 -1.29 1.48
N ALA A 468 24.57 -1.06 0.20
CA ALA A 468 25.50 -1.24 -0.91
C ALA A 468 26.69 -0.27 -0.80
N TYR A 469 26.45 0.98 -0.39
CA TYR A 469 27.50 1.97 -0.13
C TYR A 469 28.46 1.52 0.98
N TYR A 470 27.95 0.99 2.08
CA TYR A 470 28.79 0.43 3.16
C TYR A 470 29.57 -0.82 2.73
N GLN A 471 29.05 -1.58 1.77
CA GLN A 471 29.74 -2.70 1.13
C GLN A 471 30.78 -2.23 0.09
N ARG A 472 30.94 -0.91 -0.13
CA ARG A 472 31.81 -0.31 -1.16
C ARG A 472 31.37 -0.60 -2.59
N ASP A 473 30.17 -1.13 -2.80
CA ASP A 473 29.56 -1.28 -4.13
C ASP A 473 28.81 0.01 -4.53
N TYR A 474 29.62 1.02 -4.90
CA TYR A 474 29.10 2.36 -5.20
C TYR A 474 28.24 2.39 -6.46
N ASP A 475 28.45 1.50 -7.42
CA ASP A 475 27.65 1.41 -8.64
C ASP A 475 26.25 0.90 -8.32
N GLN A 476 26.16 -0.15 -7.51
CA GLN A 476 24.88 -0.65 -7.03
C GLN A 476 24.17 0.39 -6.14
N ALA A 477 24.90 1.07 -5.26
CA ALA A 477 24.36 2.14 -4.41
C ALA A 477 23.70 3.25 -5.27
N ILE A 478 24.40 3.76 -6.29
CA ILE A 478 23.88 4.78 -7.19
C ILE A 478 22.61 4.29 -7.90
N THR A 479 22.62 3.05 -8.42
CA THR A 479 21.44 2.46 -9.08
C THR A 479 20.22 2.42 -8.16
N LEU A 480 20.42 2.04 -6.89
CA LEU A 480 19.34 1.99 -5.89
C LEU A 480 18.85 3.38 -5.49
N TYR A 481 19.74 4.37 -5.37
CA TYR A 481 19.38 5.76 -5.12
C TYR A 481 18.61 6.38 -6.29
N GLU A 482 18.97 6.07 -7.53
CA GLU A 482 18.21 6.50 -8.71
C GLU A 482 16.81 5.89 -8.74
N ARG A 483 16.67 4.62 -8.30
CA ARG A 483 15.36 4.00 -8.13
C ARG A 483 14.53 4.71 -7.05
N ALA A 484 15.12 5.03 -5.91
CA ALA A 484 14.46 5.79 -4.85
C ALA A 484 14.03 7.18 -5.35
N HIS A 485 14.87 7.86 -6.14
CA HIS A 485 14.54 9.16 -6.73
C HIS A 485 13.33 9.10 -7.69
N LYS A 486 13.15 8.00 -8.41
CA LYS A 486 11.96 7.81 -9.27
C LYS A 486 10.68 7.62 -8.47
N LEU A 487 10.76 7.18 -7.22
CA LEU A 487 9.59 7.04 -6.34
C LEU A 487 9.13 8.39 -5.79
N ASP A 488 10.08 9.26 -5.42
CA ASP A 488 9.81 10.60 -4.91
C ASP A 488 10.97 11.54 -5.24
N ALA A 489 10.80 12.34 -6.29
CA ALA A 489 11.82 13.28 -6.76
C ALA A 489 11.96 14.51 -5.83
N GLU A 490 10.96 14.80 -5.01
CA GLU A 490 10.93 15.95 -4.09
C GLU A 490 11.53 15.64 -2.72
N PHE A 491 11.84 14.37 -2.43
CA PHE A 491 12.39 13.98 -1.14
C PHE A 491 13.74 14.67 -0.89
N ILE A 492 13.80 15.52 0.11
CA ILE A 492 14.88 16.50 0.34
C ILE A 492 16.26 15.87 0.54
N SER A 493 16.33 14.65 1.09
CA SER A 493 17.58 13.94 1.35
C SER A 493 18.14 13.19 0.14
N LEU A 494 17.39 13.09 -0.96
CA LEU A 494 17.78 12.27 -2.10
C LEU A 494 19.13 12.65 -2.75
N PRO A 495 19.48 13.94 -2.95
CA PRO A 495 20.77 14.31 -3.54
C PRO A 495 21.97 14.01 -2.66
N PHE A 496 21.79 13.91 -1.34
CA PHE A 496 22.81 13.61 -0.34
C PHE A 496 23.49 12.24 -0.63
N PHE A 497 22.69 11.19 -0.75
CA PHE A 497 23.18 9.81 -0.87
C PHE A 497 23.93 9.51 -2.17
N PRO A 498 23.41 9.81 -3.37
CA PRO A 498 24.19 9.59 -4.59
C PRO A 498 25.45 10.47 -4.65
N ALA A 499 25.41 11.69 -4.09
CA ALA A 499 26.58 12.56 -4.09
C ALA A 499 27.76 11.95 -3.32
N GLN A 500 27.52 11.33 -2.14
CA GLN A 500 28.57 10.65 -1.40
C GLN A 500 29.10 9.39 -2.15
N ALA A 501 28.24 8.66 -2.86
CA ALA A 501 28.66 7.50 -3.65
C ALA A 501 29.53 7.92 -4.84
N TYR A 502 29.17 8.99 -5.59
CA TYR A 502 30.01 9.56 -6.65
C TYR A 502 31.34 10.07 -6.12
N GLU A 503 31.34 10.72 -4.95
CA GLU A 503 32.55 11.18 -4.29
C GLU A 503 33.49 10.01 -3.99
N ARG A 504 32.98 8.90 -3.43
CA ARG A 504 33.78 7.69 -3.14
C ARG A 504 34.26 6.96 -4.39
N LYS A 505 33.58 7.09 -5.53
CA LYS A 505 34.07 6.65 -6.84
C LYS A 505 35.18 7.54 -7.42
N GLY A 506 35.42 8.71 -6.86
CA GLY A 506 36.32 9.71 -7.39
C GLY A 506 35.72 10.63 -8.45
N ASP A 507 34.40 10.52 -8.73
CA ASP A 507 33.67 11.45 -9.59
C ASP A 507 33.25 12.69 -8.79
N TYR A 508 34.24 13.46 -8.37
CA TYR A 508 34.04 14.66 -7.59
C TYR A 508 33.21 15.73 -8.32
N ALA A 509 33.34 15.77 -9.67
CA ALA A 509 32.59 16.74 -10.47
C ALA A 509 31.09 16.51 -10.36
N LYS A 510 30.66 15.24 -10.50
CA LYS A 510 29.25 14.87 -10.38
C LYS A 510 28.72 15.04 -8.96
N SER A 511 29.52 14.66 -7.96
CA SER A 511 29.17 14.87 -6.55
C SER A 511 28.93 16.36 -6.24
N ILE A 512 29.84 17.23 -6.64
CA ILE A 512 29.75 18.68 -6.44
C ILE A 512 28.51 19.26 -7.15
N GLU A 513 28.26 18.86 -8.40
CA GLU A 513 27.08 19.27 -9.18
C GLU A 513 25.77 18.97 -8.42
N LEU A 514 25.60 17.72 -7.96
CA LEU A 514 24.42 17.27 -7.23
C LEU A 514 24.22 18.05 -5.91
N LEU A 515 25.29 18.27 -5.16
CA LEU A 515 25.24 18.99 -3.88
C LEU A 515 24.94 20.47 -4.07
N GLN A 516 25.52 21.10 -5.10
CA GLN A 516 25.21 22.49 -5.43
C GLN A 516 23.76 22.65 -5.89
N ASP A 517 23.22 21.69 -6.64
CA ASP A 517 21.82 21.68 -7.04
C ASP A 517 20.89 21.57 -5.82
N ALA A 518 21.18 20.64 -4.91
CA ALA A 518 20.43 20.48 -3.66
C ALA A 518 20.49 21.74 -2.78
N LEU A 519 21.66 22.38 -2.68
CA LEU A 519 21.86 23.60 -1.92
C LEU A 519 21.16 24.83 -2.52
N ARG A 520 20.81 24.84 -3.81
CA ARG A 520 19.94 25.89 -4.38
C ARG A 520 18.53 25.85 -3.78
N ARG A 521 18.04 24.67 -3.39
CA ARG A 521 16.73 24.45 -2.76
C ARG A 521 16.80 24.62 -1.22
N SER A 522 17.94 24.27 -0.62
CA SER A 522 18.17 24.31 0.83
C SER A 522 19.57 24.91 1.14
N PRO A 523 19.74 26.23 1.01
CA PRO A 523 21.08 26.89 1.02
C PRO A 523 21.90 26.70 2.29
N ASP A 524 21.23 26.44 3.41
CA ASP A 524 21.84 26.36 4.74
C ASP A 524 21.74 24.98 5.39
N ALA A 525 21.45 23.92 4.59
CA ALA A 525 21.39 22.55 5.08
C ALA A 525 22.79 22.06 5.52
N PRO A 526 23.05 21.82 6.84
CA PRO A 526 24.40 21.50 7.30
C PRO A 526 24.95 20.22 6.70
N ALA A 527 24.13 19.18 6.55
CA ALA A 527 24.54 17.91 5.98
C ALA A 527 25.00 18.05 4.52
N LEU A 528 24.27 18.79 3.69
CA LEU A 528 24.66 19.05 2.29
C LEU A 528 25.93 19.90 2.19
N LEU A 529 26.08 20.91 3.07
CA LEU A 529 27.30 21.72 3.14
C LEU A 529 28.49 20.85 3.55
N THR A 530 28.34 19.97 4.54
CA THR A 530 29.44 19.08 4.97
C THR A 530 29.92 18.20 3.83
N LEU A 531 29.02 17.55 3.10
CA LEU A 531 29.39 16.71 1.94
C LEU A 531 30.03 17.54 0.82
N LEU A 532 29.53 18.77 0.58
CA LEU A 532 30.15 19.65 -0.42
C LEU A 532 31.58 20.02 -0.02
N GLY A 533 31.80 20.35 1.25
CA GLY A 533 33.15 20.60 1.80
C GLY A 533 34.06 19.38 1.67
N THR A 534 33.52 18.19 1.95
CA THR A 534 34.22 16.91 1.81
C THR A 534 34.62 16.65 0.34
N ALA A 535 33.70 16.83 -0.60
CA ALA A 535 33.96 16.66 -2.03
C ALA A 535 35.00 17.68 -2.53
N TYR A 536 34.95 18.94 -2.07
CA TYR A 536 35.96 19.93 -2.37
C TYR A 536 37.33 19.52 -1.80
N ALA A 537 37.44 19.09 -0.55
CA ALA A 537 38.70 18.69 0.06
C ALA A 537 39.32 17.53 -0.70
N ARG A 538 38.56 16.48 -1.01
CA ARG A 538 39.06 15.30 -1.73
C ARG A 538 39.41 15.56 -3.23
N SER A 539 38.75 16.56 -3.82
CA SER A 539 39.09 17.01 -5.19
C SER A 539 40.28 17.99 -5.26
N GLY A 540 40.91 18.29 -4.11
CA GLY A 540 42.02 19.23 -4.01
C GLY A 540 41.63 20.71 -3.98
N LYS A 541 40.33 21.03 -3.94
CA LYS A 541 39.81 22.41 -3.84
C LYS A 541 39.81 22.87 -2.38
N ASN A 542 41.01 22.97 -1.80
CA ASN A 542 41.16 23.21 -0.36
C ASN A 542 40.64 24.56 0.10
N ILE A 543 40.68 25.60 -0.74
CA ILE A 543 40.15 26.94 -0.39
C ILE A 543 38.64 26.88 -0.23
N GLU A 544 37.96 26.28 -1.19
CA GLU A 544 36.51 26.10 -1.15
C GLU A 544 36.08 25.21 0.03
N ALA A 545 36.83 24.14 0.30
CA ALA A 545 36.57 23.25 1.44
C ALA A 545 36.68 24.01 2.78
N ARG A 546 37.73 24.83 2.95
CA ARG A 546 37.90 25.68 4.15
C ARG A 546 36.84 26.76 4.27
N THR A 547 36.36 27.31 3.15
CA THR A 547 35.24 28.27 3.14
C THR A 547 33.95 27.62 3.66
N VAL A 548 33.66 26.40 3.22
CA VAL A 548 32.50 25.64 3.73
C VAL A 548 32.68 25.27 5.20
N GLN A 549 33.87 24.85 5.63
CA GLN A 549 34.16 24.57 7.02
C GLN A 549 33.88 25.82 7.91
N ALA A 550 34.37 26.99 7.54
CA ALA A 550 34.12 28.23 8.29
C ALA A 550 32.61 28.58 8.35
N LYS A 551 31.88 28.36 7.28
CA LYS A 551 30.40 28.52 7.26
C LYS A 551 29.72 27.57 8.24
N LEU A 552 30.12 26.32 8.33
CA LEU A 552 29.57 25.33 9.25
C LEU A 552 29.91 25.67 10.71
N GLU A 553 31.17 26.06 11.01
CA GLU A 553 31.60 26.50 12.34
C GLU A 553 30.82 27.75 12.79
N GLN A 554 30.53 28.68 11.88
CA GLN A 554 29.66 29.83 12.19
C GLN A 554 28.21 29.39 12.43
N ARG A 555 27.69 28.47 11.63
CA ARG A 555 26.33 27.95 11.76
C ARG A 555 26.10 27.25 13.10
N GLU A 556 27.12 26.58 13.61
CA GLU A 556 27.10 25.90 14.90
C GLU A 556 26.84 26.84 16.09
N GLN A 557 27.21 28.12 15.97
CA GLN A 557 26.95 29.11 16.99
C GLN A 557 25.47 29.49 17.12
N THR A 558 24.66 29.24 16.07
CA THR A 558 23.25 29.63 15.98
C THR A 558 22.29 28.48 15.83
N GLY A 559 22.79 27.25 15.62
CA GLY A 559 21.97 26.07 15.40
C GLY A 559 22.77 24.79 15.49
N PHE A 560 22.08 23.66 15.34
CA PHE A 560 22.71 22.36 15.42
C PHE A 560 23.46 22.03 14.11
N VAL A 561 24.69 21.53 14.25
CA VAL A 561 25.48 20.87 13.21
C VAL A 561 25.94 19.54 13.79
N SER A 562 25.69 18.43 13.08
CA SER A 562 26.09 17.10 13.54
C SER A 562 27.61 16.99 13.70
N PRO A 563 28.11 16.68 14.89
CA PRO A 563 29.55 16.44 15.08
C PRO A 563 30.03 15.22 14.27
N PHE A 564 29.21 14.21 14.07
CA PHE A 564 29.56 13.09 13.21
C PHE A 564 29.84 13.57 11.78
N MET A 565 28.97 14.39 11.22
CA MET A 565 29.19 14.98 9.90
C MET A 565 30.44 15.88 9.84
N MET A 566 30.69 16.67 10.89
CA MET A 566 31.91 17.49 10.98
C MET A 566 33.17 16.62 11.01
N SER A 567 33.13 15.46 11.68
CA SER A 567 34.27 14.53 11.69
C SER A 567 34.64 14.03 10.29
N ILE A 568 33.63 13.79 9.43
CA ILE A 568 33.83 13.41 8.02
C ILE A 568 34.57 14.52 7.25
N LEU A 569 34.15 15.77 7.42
CA LEU A 569 34.80 16.92 6.78
C LEU A 569 36.26 17.08 7.26
N TYR A 570 36.51 16.98 8.57
CA TYR A 570 37.88 17.07 9.09
C TYR A 570 38.76 15.92 8.62
N THR A 571 38.20 14.70 8.51
CA THR A 571 38.90 13.55 7.93
C THR A 571 39.31 13.83 6.46
N ALA A 572 38.41 14.39 5.66
CA ALA A 572 38.70 14.76 4.28
C ALA A 572 39.75 15.88 4.16
N LEU A 573 39.85 16.76 5.15
CA LEU A 573 40.85 17.81 5.26
C LEU A 573 42.18 17.34 5.87
N ASN A 574 42.31 16.04 6.19
CA ASN A 574 43.45 15.42 6.89
C ASN A 574 43.73 16.02 8.28
N ASP A 575 42.71 16.55 8.95
CA ASP A 575 42.77 17.06 10.32
C ASP A 575 42.22 16.00 11.29
N ASN A 576 42.99 14.93 11.48
CA ASN A 576 42.56 13.78 12.29
C ASN A 576 42.29 14.16 13.75
N ASP A 577 43.01 15.13 14.31
CA ASP A 577 42.80 15.52 15.69
C ASP A 577 41.44 16.16 15.91
N ARG A 578 41.01 17.05 15.01
CA ARG A 578 39.65 17.59 15.03
C ARG A 578 38.61 16.54 14.68
N ALA A 579 38.90 15.65 13.74
CA ALA A 579 37.97 14.56 13.42
C ALA A 579 37.65 13.71 14.67
N PHE A 580 38.67 13.31 15.44
CA PHE A 580 38.46 12.56 16.68
C PHE A 580 37.82 13.41 17.80
N ALA A 581 38.09 14.72 17.88
CA ALA A 581 37.40 15.59 18.80
C ALA A 581 35.89 15.62 18.52
N GLU A 582 35.50 15.72 17.25
CA GLU A 582 34.10 15.70 16.83
C GLU A 582 33.44 14.31 17.00
N LEU A 583 34.14 13.21 16.73
CA LEU A 583 33.64 11.86 17.01
C LEU A 583 33.37 11.64 18.52
N ASN A 584 34.27 12.11 19.38
CA ASN A 584 34.03 12.06 20.84
C ASN A 584 32.85 12.93 21.25
N ARG A 585 32.71 14.10 20.66
CA ARG A 585 31.56 14.98 20.88
C ARG A 585 30.25 14.33 20.39
N ALA A 586 30.27 13.68 19.22
CA ALA A 586 29.14 12.90 18.69
C ALA A 586 28.70 11.83 19.71
N LEU A 587 29.66 11.09 20.30
CA LEU A 587 29.36 10.11 21.34
C LEU A 587 28.75 10.75 22.59
N GLU A 588 29.25 11.90 23.04
CA GLU A 588 28.76 12.62 24.22
C GLU A 588 27.34 13.15 24.05
N ILE A 589 26.99 13.64 22.87
CA ILE A 589 25.64 14.16 22.60
C ILE A 589 24.66 13.11 22.09
N ARG A 590 25.14 11.88 21.91
CA ARG A 590 24.35 10.78 21.36
C ARG A 590 23.87 11.08 19.93
N ASP A 591 24.79 11.51 19.07
CA ASP A 591 24.51 11.77 17.66
C ASP A 591 24.04 10.47 17.00
N PRO A 592 22.79 10.39 16.47
CA PRO A 592 22.24 9.14 15.94
C PRO A 592 22.99 8.63 14.70
N GLN A 593 23.71 9.51 14.00
CA GLN A 593 24.51 9.09 12.83
C GLN A 593 25.79 8.36 13.23
N LEU A 594 26.22 8.46 14.49
CA LEU A 594 27.43 7.80 14.98
C LEU A 594 27.36 6.27 14.90
N ILE A 595 26.17 5.69 14.87
CA ILE A 595 26.01 4.22 14.78
C ILE A 595 26.68 3.60 13.54
N TRP A 596 26.85 4.38 12.47
CA TRP A 596 27.53 3.93 11.24
C TRP A 596 29.02 4.23 11.21
N VAL A 597 29.61 4.72 12.30
CA VAL A 597 31.05 5.12 12.38
C VAL A 597 32.01 4.04 11.88
N LYS A 598 31.72 2.76 12.15
CA LYS A 598 32.52 1.61 11.73
C LYS A 598 32.39 1.27 10.25
N LEU A 599 31.27 1.60 9.63
CA LEU A 599 30.92 1.21 8.26
C LEU A 599 31.17 2.30 7.24
N ASP A 600 31.09 3.57 7.64
CA ASP A 600 31.15 4.69 6.71
C ASP A 600 32.53 4.79 6.04
N PRO A 601 32.61 4.57 4.70
CA PRO A 601 33.87 4.63 3.99
C PRO A 601 34.55 6.00 4.06
N GLN A 602 33.87 7.05 4.40
CA GLN A 602 34.47 8.39 4.54
C GLN A 602 35.42 8.47 5.75
N LEU A 603 35.26 7.57 6.74
CA LEU A 603 36.10 7.48 7.93
C LEU A 603 37.19 6.40 7.84
N ASP A 604 37.31 5.66 6.72
CA ASP A 604 38.35 4.64 6.49
C ASP A 604 39.79 5.15 6.85
N PRO A 605 40.17 6.42 6.58
CA PRO A 605 41.49 6.94 6.95
C PRO A 605 41.77 6.95 8.45
N LEU A 606 40.73 6.89 9.29
CA LEU A 606 40.87 6.90 10.75
C LEU A 606 40.98 5.51 11.37
N HIS A 607 40.65 4.44 10.63
CA HIS A 607 40.52 3.07 11.15
C HIS A 607 41.80 2.51 11.76
N GLU A 608 42.99 2.92 11.26
CA GLU A 608 44.27 2.46 11.77
C GLU A 608 44.76 3.24 13.00
N ASP A 609 44.09 4.35 13.35
CA ASP A 609 44.43 5.13 14.54
C ASP A 609 43.85 4.43 15.80
N LYS A 610 44.67 4.25 16.84
CA LYS A 610 44.24 3.62 18.08
C LYS A 610 43.02 4.28 18.72
N ARG A 611 42.83 5.58 18.53
CA ARG A 611 41.69 6.34 19.03
C ARG A 611 40.37 5.84 18.44
N PHE A 612 40.42 5.29 17.22
CA PHE A 612 39.24 4.70 16.58
C PHE A 612 38.78 3.42 17.31
N ALA A 613 39.71 2.52 17.62
CA ALA A 613 39.42 1.33 18.41
C ALA A 613 38.90 1.66 19.81
N GLU A 614 39.49 2.68 20.47
CA GLU A 614 39.03 3.19 21.78
C GLU A 614 37.58 3.73 21.70
N LEU A 615 37.23 4.44 20.61
CA LEU A 615 35.87 4.93 20.37
C LEU A 615 34.88 3.78 20.22
N LEU A 616 35.18 2.78 19.37
CA LEU A 616 34.34 1.61 19.17
C LEU A 616 34.14 0.81 20.47
N GLN A 617 35.19 0.66 21.28
CA GLN A 617 35.10 0.00 22.59
C GLN A 617 34.14 0.76 23.54
N ARG A 618 34.21 2.09 23.57
CA ARG A 618 33.31 2.92 24.38
C ARG A 618 31.86 2.85 23.90
N MET A 619 31.64 2.61 22.61
CA MET A 619 30.32 2.35 22.02
C MET A 619 29.84 0.91 22.27
N GLY A 620 30.71 -0.02 22.70
CA GLY A 620 30.38 -1.43 22.89
C GLY A 620 30.23 -2.24 21.58
N ILE A 621 30.92 -1.78 20.50
CA ILE A 621 30.93 -2.42 19.16
C ILE A 621 32.36 -2.71 18.66
N GLY A 622 33.33 -2.70 19.56
CA GLY A 622 34.76 -2.93 19.27
C GLY A 622 35.10 -4.36 18.95
#